data_e01b39058418a7dd61a6fc04d45b4c30
#
_entry.id   e01b39058418a7dd61a6fc04d45b4c30
#
_cell.length_a   1.000
_cell.length_b   1.000
_cell.length_c   1.000
_cell.angle_alpha   90.00
_cell.angle_beta   90.00
_cell.angle_gamma   90.00
#
_symmetry.space_group_name_H-M   'P 1'
#
loop_
_entity.id
_entity.type
_entity.pdbx_description
1 polymer ?
#
loop_
_entity_poly.entity_id
_entity_poly.type
_entity_poly.pdbx_seq_one_letter_code
_entity_poly.pdbx_strand_id
1 'polypeptide(L)'
;MTSRFFLLVLIALTVAAPLAHADVQKEYIVLSGGPSLIEWEKYKAASHDFWWGNFIRAARVRIEQLRKEFGPSARITWLVYRPAYERRAAHMRDHDQTDIIANILSVRDKYGVNLVWFTSGADVINYLNAGLPRNQVKIASFDFYGHSNSKCFMFDYSNQIDSASKAWLHENDLSRLKHGLFTKDAHIKSWGCHTGESMSKVWRQATGKKMIGAIGKTDYSDGHLRGWVPAVNGRWGS
;
A
#
# COMPACT_ATOMS: atom_id res chain seq x y z
N MET A 1 -86.79 -9.24 -10.72
CA MET A 1 -85.51 -9.98 -10.59
C MET A 1 -84.38 -9.04 -10.93
N THR A 2 -83.72 -8.43 -9.93
CA THR A 2 -82.66 -7.45 -10.08
C THR A 2 -81.36 -8.10 -9.60
N SER A 3 -80.52 -8.44 -10.54
CA SER A 3 -79.19 -9.01 -10.24
C SER A 3 -78.17 -7.90 -9.88
N ARG A 4 -77.64 -7.92 -8.64
CA ARG A 4 -76.62 -7.01 -8.18
C ARG A 4 -75.23 -7.67 -8.47
N PHE A 5 -74.44 -7.07 -9.38
CA PHE A 5 -73.03 -7.40 -9.58
C PHE A 5 -72.23 -6.72 -8.48
N PHE A 6 -71.52 -7.53 -7.65
CA PHE A 6 -70.44 -7.06 -6.73
C PHE A 6 -69.15 -6.99 -7.48
N LEU A 7 -68.60 -5.80 -7.63
CA LEU A 7 -67.23 -5.59 -8.18
C LEU A 7 -66.20 -5.71 -7.04
N LEU A 8 -65.43 -6.77 -7.01
CA LEU A 8 -64.31 -6.96 -6.09
C LEU A 8 -63.10 -6.20 -6.63
N VAL A 9 -62.74 -5.08 -5.98
CA VAL A 9 -61.47 -4.36 -6.27
C VAL A 9 -60.36 -5.00 -5.47
N LEU A 10 -59.43 -5.71 -6.13
CA LEU A 10 -58.24 -6.23 -5.56
C LEU A 10 -57.20 -5.09 -5.48
N ILE A 11 -56.92 -4.56 -4.29
CA ILE A 11 -55.82 -3.63 -4.04
C ILE A 11 -54.53 -4.45 -3.86
N ALA A 12 -53.68 -4.45 -4.89
CA ALA A 12 -52.35 -5.02 -4.77
C ALA A 12 -51.43 -4.08 -3.98
N LEU A 13 -51.18 -4.38 -2.71
CA LEU A 13 -50.14 -3.72 -1.93
C LEU A 13 -48.77 -4.15 -2.47
N THR A 14 -48.12 -3.31 -3.26
CA THR A 14 -46.68 -3.48 -3.58
C THR A 14 -45.86 -3.04 -2.38
N VAL A 15 -45.39 -4.01 -1.60
CA VAL A 15 -44.39 -3.78 -0.55
C VAL A 15 -43.08 -3.52 -1.27
N ALA A 16 -42.65 -2.26 -1.36
CA ALA A 16 -41.32 -1.89 -1.79
C ALA A 16 -40.33 -2.38 -0.73
N ALA A 17 -39.63 -3.48 -1.02
CA ALA A 17 -38.52 -3.92 -0.18
C ALA A 17 -37.48 -2.80 -0.12
N PRO A 18 -36.96 -2.42 1.07
CA PRO A 18 -35.90 -1.43 1.18
C PRO A 18 -34.69 -1.96 0.41
N LEU A 19 -34.16 -1.17 -0.53
CA LEU A 19 -32.90 -1.42 -1.18
C LEU A 19 -31.83 -1.44 -0.07
N ALA A 20 -31.42 -2.65 0.35
CA ALA A 20 -30.31 -2.82 1.25
C ALA A 20 -29.11 -2.15 0.59
N HIS A 21 -28.66 -1.02 1.14
CA HIS A 21 -27.37 -0.44 0.78
C HIS A 21 -26.32 -1.48 1.15
N ALA A 22 -25.78 -2.18 0.17
CA ALA A 22 -24.67 -3.10 0.40
C ALA A 22 -23.53 -2.28 1.01
N ASP A 23 -23.10 -2.66 2.22
CA ASP A 23 -21.98 -2.01 2.88
C ASP A 23 -20.76 -2.02 1.96
N VAL A 24 -20.16 -0.84 1.77
CA VAL A 24 -19.00 -0.67 0.92
C VAL A 24 -17.86 -1.52 1.49
N GLN A 25 -17.40 -2.50 0.74
CA GLN A 25 -16.29 -3.36 1.14
C GLN A 25 -15.02 -2.53 1.30
N LYS A 26 -14.17 -2.95 2.24
CA LYS A 26 -12.91 -2.27 2.57
C LYS A 26 -11.72 -3.07 2.09
N GLU A 27 -10.73 -2.37 1.50
CA GLU A 27 -9.42 -2.91 1.15
C GLU A 27 -8.34 -2.17 1.94
N TYR A 28 -7.34 -2.92 2.43
CA TYR A 28 -6.19 -2.42 3.15
C TYR A 28 -4.95 -2.68 2.29
N ILE A 29 -4.27 -1.62 1.87
CA ILE A 29 -3.14 -1.71 0.95
C ILE A 29 -1.83 -1.47 1.69
N VAL A 30 -0.88 -2.37 1.52
CA VAL A 30 0.51 -2.22 1.94
C VAL A 30 1.36 -2.18 0.69
N LEU A 31 2.22 -1.18 0.55
CA LEU A 31 3.10 -0.98 -0.60
C LEU A 31 4.57 -1.05 -0.14
N SER A 32 5.35 -1.94 -0.71
CA SER A 32 6.79 -2.07 -0.47
C SER A 32 7.58 -1.68 -1.71
N GLY A 33 8.42 -0.66 -1.58
CA GLY A 33 9.47 -0.34 -2.55
C GLY A 33 10.62 -1.34 -2.48
N GLY A 34 11.53 -1.26 -3.44
CA GLY A 34 12.72 -2.09 -3.48
C GLY A 34 13.82 -1.63 -2.53
N PRO A 35 14.75 -2.52 -2.17
CA PRO A 35 15.94 -2.19 -1.40
C PRO A 35 16.92 -1.35 -2.22
N SER A 36 17.94 -0.80 -1.54
CA SER A 36 19.06 -0.11 -2.18
C SER A 36 19.90 -1.05 -3.05
N LEU A 37 20.74 -0.45 -3.90
CA LEU A 37 21.73 -1.15 -4.69
C LEU A 37 22.74 -1.92 -3.84
N ILE A 38 23.08 -3.12 -4.32
CA ILE A 38 24.13 -3.95 -3.72
C ILE A 38 25.49 -3.25 -3.80
N GLU A 39 25.78 -2.61 -4.92
CA GLU A 39 27.05 -1.91 -5.16
C GLU A 39 27.29 -0.76 -4.18
N TRP A 40 26.25 -0.15 -3.68
CA TRP A 40 26.35 0.92 -2.69
C TRP A 40 26.71 0.44 -1.31
N GLU A 41 26.40 -0.79 -0.98
CA GLU A 41 26.75 -1.41 0.30
C GLU A 41 28.27 -1.42 0.51
N LYS A 42 29.05 -1.48 -0.58
CA LYS A 42 30.52 -1.44 -0.54
C LYS A 42 31.08 -0.09 -0.07
N TYR A 43 30.35 0.99 -0.28
CA TYR A 43 30.83 2.36 -0.04
C TYR A 43 30.24 2.99 1.21
N LYS A 44 29.28 2.34 1.87
CA LYS A 44 28.63 2.88 3.05
C LYS A 44 29.16 2.25 4.32
N ALA A 45 29.73 3.10 5.18
CA ALA A 45 30.21 2.70 6.50
C ALA A 45 29.09 2.31 7.45
N ALA A 46 27.87 2.80 7.20
CA ALA A 46 26.72 2.53 8.05
C ALA A 46 25.97 1.28 7.58
N SER A 47 25.72 0.37 8.50
CA SER A 47 25.07 -0.91 8.25
C SER A 47 23.60 -0.82 7.81
N HIS A 48 22.98 0.37 7.87
CA HIS A 48 21.55 0.52 7.52
C HIS A 48 21.24 0.18 6.05
N ASP A 49 22.21 0.25 5.16
CA ASP A 49 22.04 -0.11 3.76
C ASP A 49 22.07 -1.63 3.51
N PHE A 50 22.54 -2.39 4.48
CA PHE A 50 22.43 -3.86 4.49
C PHE A 50 21.04 -4.35 4.88
N TRP A 51 20.15 -3.45 5.26
CA TRP A 51 18.80 -3.82 5.72
C TRP A 51 17.78 -3.94 4.59
N TRP A 52 18.23 -4.53 3.48
CA TRP A 52 17.43 -4.76 2.27
C TRP A 52 16.12 -5.54 2.50
N GLY A 53 16.01 -6.29 3.60
CA GLY A 53 14.77 -6.97 4.01
C GLY A 53 13.84 -6.12 4.89
N ASN A 54 14.25 -4.94 5.35
CA ASN A 54 13.50 -4.20 6.38
C ASN A 54 12.18 -3.62 5.88
N PHE A 55 12.05 -3.25 4.60
CA PHE A 55 10.78 -2.84 4.03
C PHE A 55 9.76 -3.99 4.02
N ILE A 56 10.22 -5.20 3.68
CA ILE A 56 9.40 -6.42 3.74
C ILE A 56 9.04 -6.78 5.18
N ARG A 57 9.98 -6.64 6.11
CA ARG A 57 9.74 -6.91 7.54
C ARG A 57 8.72 -5.94 8.12
N ALA A 58 8.85 -4.64 7.85
CA ALA A 58 7.89 -3.63 8.29
C ALA A 58 6.50 -3.86 7.68
N ALA A 59 6.44 -4.16 6.39
CA ALA A 59 5.19 -4.51 5.71
C ALA A 59 4.53 -5.75 6.33
N ARG A 60 5.31 -6.80 6.65
CA ARG A 60 4.81 -8.00 7.35
C ARG A 60 4.20 -7.65 8.72
N VAL A 61 4.88 -6.79 9.50
CA VAL A 61 4.35 -6.33 10.80
C VAL A 61 3.01 -5.62 10.62
N ARG A 62 2.91 -4.74 9.61
CA ARG A 62 1.65 -4.05 9.31
C ARG A 62 0.55 -5.01 8.86
N ILE A 63 0.85 -5.98 8.02
CA ILE A 63 -0.08 -7.03 7.60
C ILE A 63 -0.59 -7.82 8.81
N GLU A 64 0.30 -8.19 9.73
CA GLU A 64 -0.06 -8.87 10.97
C GLU A 64 -1.01 -8.03 11.84
N GLN A 65 -0.74 -6.73 11.98
CA GLN A 65 -1.61 -5.79 12.70
C GLN A 65 -3.00 -5.71 12.04
N LEU A 66 -3.06 -5.57 10.72
CA LEU A 66 -4.32 -5.53 9.97
C LEU A 66 -5.13 -6.82 10.14
N ARG A 67 -4.46 -7.99 10.12
CA ARG A 67 -5.12 -9.28 10.38
C ARG A 67 -5.66 -9.38 11.81
N LYS A 68 -4.91 -8.88 12.78
CA LYS A 68 -5.33 -8.87 14.19
C LYS A 68 -6.51 -7.93 14.40
N GLU A 69 -6.50 -6.76 13.77
CA GLU A 69 -7.51 -5.71 13.95
C GLU A 69 -8.82 -6.02 13.22
N PHE A 70 -8.74 -6.49 11.95
CA PHE A 70 -9.89 -6.64 11.07
C PHE A 70 -10.27 -8.10 10.77
N GLY A 71 -9.55 -9.06 11.34
CA GLY A 71 -9.85 -10.48 11.25
C GLY A 71 -9.35 -11.17 9.95
N PRO A 72 -9.58 -12.48 9.83
CA PRO A 72 -9.06 -13.30 8.72
C PRO A 72 -9.72 -12.99 7.38
N SER A 73 -10.93 -12.47 7.36
CA SER A 73 -11.66 -12.09 6.14
C SER A 73 -11.29 -10.71 5.60
N ALA A 74 -10.50 -9.91 6.32
CA ALA A 74 -10.07 -8.60 5.85
C ALA A 74 -9.35 -8.71 4.50
N ARG A 75 -9.75 -7.87 3.54
CA ARG A 75 -9.10 -7.83 2.23
C ARG A 75 -7.83 -7.01 2.31
N ILE A 76 -6.69 -7.69 2.40
CA ILE A 76 -5.38 -7.06 2.47
C ILE A 76 -4.68 -7.32 1.13
N THR A 77 -4.21 -6.25 0.49
CA THR A 77 -3.39 -6.32 -0.72
C THR A 77 -1.98 -5.82 -0.40
N TRP A 78 -0.99 -6.60 -0.79
CA TRP A 78 0.41 -6.25 -0.66
C TRP A 78 1.04 -6.05 -2.04
N LEU A 79 1.31 -4.78 -2.38
CA LEU A 79 2.02 -4.39 -3.59
C LEU A 79 3.52 -4.42 -3.31
N VAL A 80 4.29 -5.16 -4.11
CA VAL A 80 5.75 -5.31 -3.94
C VAL A 80 6.47 -5.01 -5.25
N TYR A 81 7.49 -4.14 -5.19
CA TYR A 81 8.31 -3.81 -6.35
C TYR A 81 9.21 -4.98 -6.74
N ARG A 82 8.83 -5.70 -7.78
CA ARG A 82 9.42 -6.97 -8.18
C ARG A 82 10.89 -6.88 -8.60
N PRO A 83 11.30 -5.96 -9.51
CA PRO A 83 12.62 -6.02 -10.12
C PRO A 83 13.79 -5.95 -9.13
N ALA A 84 13.66 -5.11 -8.09
CA ALA A 84 14.72 -4.97 -7.10
C ALA A 84 14.88 -6.21 -6.22
N TYR A 85 13.77 -6.86 -5.84
CA TYR A 85 13.83 -8.10 -5.06
C TYR A 85 14.33 -9.28 -5.88
N GLU A 86 14.03 -9.35 -7.19
CA GLU A 86 14.60 -10.38 -8.07
C GLU A 86 16.12 -10.23 -8.22
N ARG A 87 16.60 -8.99 -8.41
CA ARG A 87 18.05 -8.71 -8.44
C ARG A 87 18.72 -9.09 -7.12
N ARG A 88 18.10 -8.71 -6.00
CA ARG A 88 18.59 -9.06 -4.67
C ARG A 88 18.60 -10.58 -4.46
N ALA A 89 17.54 -11.28 -4.84
CA ALA A 89 17.46 -12.73 -4.72
C ALA A 89 18.54 -13.44 -5.54
N ALA A 90 18.86 -12.96 -6.75
CA ALA A 90 19.94 -13.49 -7.55
C ALA A 90 21.28 -13.37 -6.83
N HIS A 91 21.59 -12.16 -6.30
CA HIS A 91 22.82 -11.94 -5.53
C HIS A 91 22.89 -12.80 -4.25
N MET A 92 21.79 -12.92 -3.52
CA MET A 92 21.76 -13.67 -2.25
C MET A 92 21.94 -15.17 -2.44
N ARG A 93 21.46 -15.75 -3.53
CA ARG A 93 21.68 -17.17 -3.83
C ARG A 93 23.17 -17.50 -3.91
N ASP A 94 23.94 -16.56 -4.44
CA ASP A 94 25.39 -16.76 -4.63
C ASP A 94 26.21 -16.51 -3.35
N HIS A 95 25.69 -15.78 -2.36
CA HIS A 95 26.44 -15.31 -1.20
C HIS A 95 25.86 -15.77 0.14
N ASP A 96 24.54 -15.63 0.35
CA ASP A 96 23.92 -15.75 1.67
C ASP A 96 22.98 -16.95 1.81
N GLN A 97 22.72 -17.67 0.74
CA GLN A 97 21.78 -18.81 0.67
C GLN A 97 20.34 -18.46 1.17
N THR A 98 20.03 -17.18 1.26
CA THR A 98 18.70 -16.71 1.67
C THR A 98 17.86 -16.39 0.43
N ASP A 99 16.64 -16.90 0.38
CA ASP A 99 15.70 -16.59 -0.70
C ASP A 99 14.68 -15.54 -0.23
N ILE A 100 14.93 -14.27 -0.60
CA ILE A 100 14.03 -13.17 -0.24
C ILE A 100 12.68 -13.27 -0.95
N ILE A 101 12.62 -13.85 -2.14
CA ILE A 101 11.37 -14.08 -2.85
C ILE A 101 10.53 -15.13 -2.12
N ALA A 102 11.17 -16.24 -1.71
CA ALA A 102 10.49 -17.24 -0.88
C ALA A 102 9.98 -16.65 0.44
N ASN A 103 10.75 -15.74 1.07
CA ASN A 103 10.32 -15.02 2.26
C ASN A 103 9.09 -14.14 2.00
N ILE A 104 9.02 -13.42 0.88
CA ILE A 104 7.85 -12.64 0.49
C ILE A 104 6.64 -13.56 0.28
N LEU A 105 6.82 -14.66 -0.45
CA LEU A 105 5.76 -15.63 -0.70
C LEU A 105 5.26 -16.28 0.61
N SER A 106 6.15 -16.57 1.55
CA SER A 106 5.78 -17.11 2.87
C SER A 106 4.91 -16.16 3.68
N VAL A 107 5.14 -14.84 3.58
CA VAL A 107 4.27 -13.83 4.21
C VAL A 107 2.90 -13.82 3.53
N ARG A 108 2.85 -13.85 2.20
CA ARG A 108 1.59 -13.97 1.44
C ARG A 108 0.77 -15.15 1.94
N ASP A 109 1.38 -16.32 2.01
CA ASP A 109 0.70 -17.59 2.35
C ASP A 109 0.27 -17.62 3.81
N LYS A 110 1.17 -17.22 4.73
CA LYS A 110 0.90 -17.19 6.17
C LYS A 110 -0.29 -16.30 6.52
N TYR A 111 -0.39 -15.13 5.90
CA TYR A 111 -1.42 -14.13 6.23
C TYR A 111 -2.58 -14.11 5.24
N GLY A 112 -2.55 -14.94 4.17
CA GLY A 112 -3.60 -15.00 3.17
C GLY A 112 -3.85 -13.66 2.47
N VAL A 113 -2.78 -12.92 2.13
CA VAL A 113 -2.89 -11.62 1.49
C VAL A 113 -2.85 -11.74 -0.04
N ASN A 114 -3.52 -10.82 -0.73
CA ASN A 114 -3.39 -10.67 -2.17
C ASN A 114 -2.04 -10.01 -2.49
N LEU A 115 -1.05 -10.80 -2.93
CA LEU A 115 0.25 -10.28 -3.36
C LEU A 115 0.18 -9.82 -4.81
N VAL A 116 0.50 -8.57 -5.05
CA VAL A 116 0.56 -7.97 -6.38
C VAL A 116 1.98 -7.46 -6.64
N TRP A 117 2.63 -8.05 -7.63
CA TRP A 117 3.92 -7.57 -8.11
C TRP A 117 3.73 -6.38 -9.04
N PHE A 118 4.53 -5.34 -8.86
CA PHE A 118 4.53 -4.18 -9.75
C PHE A 118 5.95 -3.83 -10.22
N THR A 119 6.07 -3.09 -11.32
CA THR A 119 7.34 -2.74 -11.97
C THR A 119 7.52 -1.23 -12.17
N SER A 120 6.44 -0.46 -12.01
CA SER A 120 6.46 0.99 -12.26
C SER A 120 5.50 1.74 -11.34
N GLY A 121 5.69 3.08 -11.24
CA GLY A 121 4.72 3.95 -10.58
C GLY A 121 3.35 3.94 -11.25
N ALA A 122 3.32 3.74 -12.57
CA ALA A 122 2.08 3.62 -13.32
C ALA A 122 1.26 2.40 -12.89
N ASP A 123 1.92 1.27 -12.59
CA ASP A 123 1.22 0.08 -12.11
C ASP A 123 0.53 0.34 -10.76
N VAL A 124 1.18 1.10 -9.86
CA VAL A 124 0.60 1.51 -8.59
C VAL A 124 -0.64 2.37 -8.81
N ILE A 125 -0.56 3.40 -9.65
CA ILE A 125 -1.72 4.25 -9.99
C ILE A 125 -2.85 3.42 -10.61
N ASN A 126 -2.53 2.52 -11.53
CA ASN A 126 -3.50 1.64 -12.18
C ASN A 126 -4.18 0.72 -11.16
N TYR A 127 -3.41 0.13 -10.24
CA TYR A 127 -3.98 -0.69 -9.18
C TYR A 127 -4.90 0.12 -8.25
N LEU A 128 -4.47 1.29 -7.80
CA LEU A 128 -5.29 2.16 -6.95
C LEU A 128 -6.61 2.51 -7.64
N ASN A 129 -6.56 2.79 -8.94
CA ASN A 129 -7.72 3.20 -9.73
C ASN A 129 -8.67 2.06 -10.09
N ALA A 130 -8.15 0.85 -10.36
CA ALA A 130 -8.90 -0.22 -11.04
C ALA A 130 -8.50 -1.65 -10.64
N GLY A 131 -7.61 -1.84 -9.68
CA GLY A 131 -7.22 -3.18 -9.20
C GLY A 131 -8.41 -3.97 -8.62
N LEU A 132 -9.40 -3.26 -8.09
CA LEU A 132 -10.71 -3.78 -7.70
C LEU A 132 -11.82 -2.83 -8.19
N PRO A 133 -13.10 -3.29 -8.26
CA PRO A 133 -14.24 -2.43 -8.58
C PRO A 133 -14.43 -1.33 -7.53
N ARG A 134 -13.88 -0.13 -7.76
CA ARG A 134 -13.81 0.96 -6.77
C ARG A 134 -15.16 1.60 -6.41
N ASN A 135 -16.21 1.30 -7.15
CA ASN A 135 -17.58 1.61 -6.76
C ASN A 135 -18.11 0.72 -5.62
N GLN A 136 -17.57 -0.51 -5.49
CA GLN A 136 -17.98 -1.50 -4.48
C GLN A 136 -16.93 -1.68 -3.37
N VAL A 137 -15.65 -1.53 -3.68
CA VAL A 137 -14.52 -1.76 -2.76
C VAL A 137 -13.69 -0.49 -2.62
N LYS A 138 -13.73 0.15 -1.46
CA LYS A 138 -12.97 1.36 -1.16
C LYS A 138 -11.69 1.03 -0.39
N ILE A 139 -10.67 1.85 -0.61
CA ILE A 139 -9.40 1.75 0.12
C ILE A 139 -9.59 2.35 1.51
N ALA A 140 -9.46 1.53 2.55
CA ALA A 140 -9.59 1.94 3.95
C ALA A 140 -8.22 2.27 4.59
N SER A 141 -7.13 1.67 4.10
CA SER A 141 -5.78 2.12 4.45
C SER A 141 -4.80 1.96 3.30
N PHE A 142 -3.77 2.81 3.33
CA PHE A 142 -2.63 2.73 2.43
C PHE A 142 -1.36 3.02 3.23
N ASP A 143 -0.46 2.04 3.32
CA ASP A 143 0.82 2.16 4.02
C ASP A 143 1.97 1.93 3.04
N PHE A 144 2.88 2.91 2.90
CA PHE A 144 4.07 2.80 2.06
C PHE A 144 5.33 2.57 2.89
N TYR A 145 6.12 1.55 2.53
CA TYR A 145 7.44 1.23 3.08
C TYR A 145 8.47 1.22 1.97
N GLY A 146 9.48 2.07 2.04
CA GLY A 146 10.48 2.18 0.99
C GLY A 146 11.30 3.46 1.08
N HIS A 147 12.25 3.59 0.16
CA HIS A 147 12.98 4.83 -0.05
C HIS A 147 12.08 5.91 -0.61
N SER A 148 12.37 7.16 -0.25
CA SER A 148 11.62 8.32 -0.73
C SER A 148 12.40 9.61 -0.51
N ASN A 149 11.93 10.64 -1.17
CA ASN A 149 12.27 12.03 -0.88
C ASN A 149 10.98 12.84 -0.68
N SER A 150 11.08 14.14 -0.61
CA SER A 150 9.91 15.01 -0.35
C SER A 150 8.82 14.93 -1.43
N LYS A 151 9.17 14.47 -2.66
CA LYS A 151 8.28 14.47 -3.83
C LYS A 151 8.00 13.11 -4.43
N CYS A 152 8.75 12.06 -4.05
CA CYS A 152 8.67 10.75 -4.67
C CYS A 152 8.67 9.61 -3.67
N PHE A 153 7.88 8.56 -3.94
CA PHE A 153 8.18 7.21 -3.51
C PHE A 153 9.17 6.60 -4.51
N MET A 154 10.35 6.21 -4.05
CA MET A 154 11.41 5.65 -4.89
C MET A 154 11.39 4.13 -4.78
N PHE A 155 10.97 3.45 -5.85
CA PHE A 155 10.82 1.99 -5.83
C PHE A 155 12.10 1.27 -6.24
N ASP A 156 12.89 1.87 -7.13
CA ASP A 156 14.15 1.30 -7.59
C ASP A 156 15.28 2.31 -7.37
N TYR A 157 15.97 2.15 -6.26
CA TYR A 157 17.13 2.96 -5.93
C TYR A 157 18.40 2.32 -6.54
N SER A 158 18.43 2.21 -7.86
CA SER A 158 19.41 1.41 -8.61
C SER A 158 20.21 2.17 -9.68
N ASN A 159 20.17 3.51 -9.70
CA ASN A 159 21.04 4.26 -10.58
C ASN A 159 22.43 4.39 -9.97
N GLN A 160 23.43 3.84 -10.66
CA GLN A 160 24.82 3.79 -10.20
C GLN A 160 25.55 5.13 -10.34
N ILE A 161 25.12 6.00 -11.27
CA ILE A 161 25.87 7.22 -11.61
C ILE A 161 25.51 8.36 -10.67
N ASP A 162 24.23 8.63 -10.52
CA ASP A 162 23.71 9.83 -9.82
C ASP A 162 22.82 9.47 -8.62
N SER A 163 22.75 8.20 -8.28
CA SER A 163 21.92 7.74 -7.17
C SER A 163 20.43 7.95 -7.36
N ALA A 164 19.97 8.18 -8.58
CA ALA A 164 18.57 8.36 -8.85
C ALA A 164 17.81 7.04 -8.87
N SER A 165 16.54 7.07 -8.56
CA SER A 165 15.65 5.92 -8.70
C SER A 165 15.32 5.69 -10.18
N LYS A 166 15.29 4.44 -10.62
CA LYS A 166 14.83 4.05 -11.97
C LYS A 166 13.31 3.86 -12.03
N ALA A 167 12.68 3.65 -10.90
CA ALA A 167 11.22 3.55 -10.82
C ALA A 167 10.74 4.30 -9.57
N TRP A 168 9.77 5.16 -9.77
CA TRP A 168 9.21 6.01 -8.72
C TRP A 168 7.73 6.29 -8.97
N LEU A 169 7.06 6.78 -7.93
CA LEU A 169 5.78 7.48 -8.02
C LEU A 169 6.02 8.92 -7.57
N HIS A 170 6.03 9.85 -8.53
CA HIS A 170 6.20 11.26 -8.25
C HIS A 170 4.89 11.92 -7.84
N GLU A 171 4.95 12.98 -7.04
CA GLU A 171 3.75 13.71 -6.62
C GLU A 171 2.90 14.22 -7.79
N ASN A 172 3.51 14.56 -8.94
CA ASN A 172 2.81 14.97 -10.15
C ASN A 172 1.93 13.84 -10.75
N ASP A 173 2.30 12.58 -10.54
CA ASP A 173 1.52 11.42 -11.02
C ASP A 173 0.21 11.24 -10.24
N LEU A 174 0.11 11.83 -9.06
CA LEU A 174 -1.08 11.71 -8.20
C LEU A 174 -2.33 12.33 -8.85
N SER A 175 -2.16 13.28 -9.77
CA SER A 175 -3.27 13.83 -10.57
C SER A 175 -4.01 12.79 -11.41
N ARG A 176 -3.38 11.62 -11.65
CA ARG A 176 -3.97 10.46 -12.36
C ARG A 176 -4.87 9.60 -11.47
N LEU A 177 -4.89 9.83 -10.16
CA LEU A 177 -5.79 9.12 -9.25
C LEU A 177 -7.24 9.59 -9.46
N LYS A 178 -8.14 8.62 -9.54
CA LYS A 178 -9.58 8.91 -9.64
C LYS A 178 -10.12 9.42 -8.30
N HIS A 179 -11.20 10.20 -8.37
CA HIS A 179 -11.90 10.60 -7.16
C HIS A 179 -12.64 9.43 -6.51
N GLY A 180 -12.84 9.52 -5.20
CA GLY A 180 -13.67 8.57 -4.47
C GLY A 180 -13.09 7.17 -4.29
N LEU A 181 -11.77 6.99 -4.39
CA LEU A 181 -11.10 5.70 -4.18
C LEU A 181 -11.12 5.25 -2.72
N PHE A 182 -11.05 6.20 -1.81
CA PHE A 182 -10.84 5.96 -0.38
C PHE A 182 -12.15 6.03 0.41
N THR A 183 -12.21 5.30 1.53
CA THR A 183 -13.28 5.47 2.53
C THR A 183 -13.20 6.87 3.15
N LYS A 184 -14.30 7.30 3.83
CA LYS A 184 -14.33 8.60 4.51
C LYS A 184 -13.24 8.72 5.58
N ASP A 185 -12.99 7.65 6.28
CA ASP A 185 -12.09 7.47 7.42
C ASP A 185 -10.76 6.78 7.06
N ALA A 186 -10.38 6.79 5.77
CA ALA A 186 -9.18 6.11 5.32
C ALA A 186 -7.91 6.58 6.06
N HIS A 187 -7.12 5.60 6.51
CA HIS A 187 -5.81 5.84 7.12
C HIS A 187 -4.71 5.69 6.06
N ILE A 188 -3.99 6.78 5.78
CA ILE A 188 -2.95 6.80 4.76
C ILE A 188 -1.65 7.25 5.41
N LYS A 189 -0.62 6.40 5.35
CA LYS A 189 0.68 6.68 5.95
C LYS A 189 1.83 6.28 5.04
N SER A 190 2.77 7.19 4.89
CA SER A 190 4.06 6.90 4.28
C SER A 190 5.13 6.79 5.35
N TRP A 191 5.82 5.66 5.36
CA TRP A 191 6.97 5.39 6.22
C TRP A 191 8.29 5.69 5.52
N GLY A 192 8.25 6.41 4.39
CA GLY A 192 9.43 6.88 3.66
C GLY A 192 9.92 8.23 4.17
N CYS A 193 11.20 8.51 3.92
CA CYS A 193 11.85 9.77 4.31
C CYS A 193 11.21 10.99 3.62
N HIS A 194 11.05 12.10 4.33
CA HIS A 194 10.67 13.42 3.82
C HIS A 194 9.27 13.52 3.16
N THR A 195 8.47 12.47 3.13
CA THR A 195 7.17 12.46 2.42
C THR A 195 6.11 13.37 3.04
N GLY A 196 6.29 13.78 4.29
CA GLY A 196 5.44 14.77 4.96
C GLY A 196 5.67 16.22 4.52
N GLU A 197 6.74 16.51 3.74
CA GLU A 197 7.14 17.87 3.36
C GLU A 197 6.39 18.37 2.12
N SER A 198 6.31 17.60 1.05
CA SER A 198 5.62 17.96 -0.20
C SER A 198 4.56 16.92 -0.59
N MET A 199 4.96 15.65 -0.74
CA MET A 199 4.12 14.56 -1.22
C MET A 199 2.77 14.47 -0.48
N SER A 200 2.75 14.68 0.85
CA SER A 200 1.53 14.64 1.65
C SER A 200 0.52 15.73 1.28
N LYS A 201 1.00 16.91 0.94
CA LYS A 201 0.16 18.05 0.52
C LYS A 201 -0.49 17.76 -0.83
N VAL A 202 0.32 17.30 -1.81
CA VAL A 202 -0.15 16.97 -3.16
C VAL A 202 -1.10 15.75 -3.11
N TRP A 203 -0.80 14.75 -2.26
CA TRP A 203 -1.70 13.63 -2.02
C TRP A 203 -3.09 14.09 -1.55
N ARG A 204 -3.11 15.02 -0.59
CA ARG A 204 -4.37 15.59 -0.09
C ARG A 204 -5.13 16.34 -1.18
N GLN A 205 -4.44 17.09 -2.02
CA GLN A 205 -5.06 17.80 -3.15
C GLN A 205 -5.66 16.83 -4.17
N ALA A 206 -4.94 15.75 -4.51
CA ALA A 206 -5.37 14.78 -5.50
C ALA A 206 -6.51 13.87 -5.02
N THR A 207 -6.52 13.50 -3.74
CA THR A 207 -7.44 12.46 -3.21
C THR A 207 -8.48 12.98 -2.23
N GLY A 208 -8.33 14.20 -1.73
CA GLY A 208 -9.13 14.74 -0.63
C GLY A 208 -8.83 14.08 0.73
N LYS A 209 -7.78 13.23 0.83
CA LYS A 209 -7.42 12.49 2.04
C LYS A 209 -6.05 12.91 2.56
N LYS A 210 -5.91 13.05 3.87
CA LYS A 210 -4.62 13.33 4.49
C LYS A 210 -3.72 12.09 4.37
N MET A 211 -2.47 12.30 3.99
CA MET A 211 -1.40 11.32 4.12
C MET A 211 -0.44 11.77 5.21
N ILE A 212 -0.23 10.93 6.22
CA ILE A 212 0.79 11.14 7.24
C ILE A 212 2.14 10.71 6.64
N GLY A 213 3.13 11.59 6.67
CA GLY A 213 4.48 11.31 6.19
C GLY A 213 5.54 11.87 7.14
N ALA A 214 6.79 11.43 6.99
CA ALA A 214 7.91 11.95 7.76
C ALA A 214 8.30 13.35 7.28
N ILE A 215 8.46 14.27 8.23
CA ILE A 215 9.23 15.51 8.07
C ILE A 215 10.62 15.19 8.64
N GLY A 216 11.59 14.98 7.76
CA GLY A 216 12.88 14.39 8.07
C GLY A 216 13.01 12.93 7.61
N LYS A 217 14.02 12.23 8.12
CA LYS A 217 14.34 10.85 7.73
C LYS A 217 13.58 9.83 8.57
N THR A 218 13.31 8.68 7.98
CA THR A 218 12.83 7.50 8.69
C THR A 218 13.99 6.53 8.93
N ASP A 219 13.94 5.82 10.03
CA ASP A 219 14.95 4.85 10.44
C ASP A 219 14.36 3.44 10.42
N TYR A 220 15.03 2.55 9.69
CA TYR A 220 14.69 1.14 9.53
C TYR A 220 15.69 0.20 10.23
N SER A 221 16.61 0.74 11.06
CA SER A 221 17.70 -0.02 11.68
C SER A 221 17.25 -1.19 12.55
N ASP A 222 16.19 -0.99 13.30
CA ASP A 222 15.71 -1.97 14.27
C ASP A 222 14.73 -3.01 13.69
N GLY A 223 14.69 -3.14 12.35
CA GLY A 223 13.79 -4.08 11.66
C GLY A 223 13.97 -5.55 12.02
N HIS A 224 15.04 -5.90 12.73
CA HIS A 224 15.29 -7.22 13.29
C HIS A 224 14.45 -7.52 14.56
N LEU A 225 13.95 -6.48 15.24
CA LEU A 225 13.16 -6.63 16.45
C LEU A 225 11.73 -7.09 16.15
N ARG A 226 11.16 -7.91 17.03
CA ARG A 226 9.79 -8.41 16.87
C ARG A 226 8.77 -7.27 16.99
N GLY A 227 7.87 -7.16 16.01
CA GLY A 227 6.79 -6.17 16.05
C GLY A 227 7.24 -4.73 15.80
N TRP A 228 8.50 -4.56 15.38
CA TRP A 228 9.08 -3.26 15.12
C TRP A 228 8.37 -2.50 13.99
N VAL A 229 8.32 -1.18 14.14
CA VAL A 229 7.87 -0.23 13.12
C VAL A 229 8.93 0.85 12.93
N PRO A 230 9.09 1.44 11.71
CA PRO A 230 10.09 2.47 11.48
C PRO A 230 9.91 3.68 12.40
N ALA A 231 11.01 4.20 12.93
CA ALA A 231 11.04 5.45 13.66
C ALA A 231 11.18 6.65 12.69
N VAL A 232 11.01 7.86 13.20
CA VAL A 232 11.27 9.09 12.44
C VAL A 232 12.26 9.97 13.20
N ASN A 233 13.34 10.36 12.52
CA ASN A 233 14.25 11.41 12.98
C ASN A 233 13.67 12.75 12.57
N GLY A 234 12.84 13.33 13.42
CA GLY A 234 12.05 14.51 13.15
C GLY A 234 10.63 14.36 13.68
N ARG A 235 9.64 14.59 12.84
CA ARG A 235 8.23 14.47 13.25
C ARG A 235 7.36 13.92 12.12
N TRP A 236 6.20 13.40 12.48
CA TRP A 236 5.14 13.07 11.53
C TRP A 236 4.34 14.34 11.16
N GLY A 237 4.04 14.51 9.87
CA GLY A 237 3.24 15.62 9.33
C GLY A 237 2.25 15.16 8.25
N SER A 238 1.30 16.04 7.85
CA SER A 238 0.29 15.76 6.81
C SER A 238 -0.18 17.04 6.12
#